data_3038b94e77caa9098736174668a668fd
#
_entry.id   3038b94e77caa9098736174668a668fd
#
_cell.length_a   1.000
_cell.length_b   1.000
_cell.length_c   1.000
_cell.angle_alpha   90.00
_cell.angle_beta   90.00
_cell.angle_gamma   90.00
#
_symmetry.space_group_name_H-M   'P 1'
#
loop_
_entity.id
_entity.type
_entity.pdbx_description
1 polymer ?
#
loop_
_entity_poly.entity_id
_entity_poly.type
_entity_poly.pdbx_seq_one_letter_code
_entity_poly.pdbx_strand_id
1 'polypeptide(L)'
;MKLGSALPILGTLLAAAVGLSCADIAAPGRSDVYEWRFISSTGPGTTDTLSFHWPRSMLPVKIWVQDTLDFPNHVTHAIDVWKAAFLYREFDAVLVPDSSEADVIVRADSPAKLPPAAARLELSLAPECEGGTDIVPLPGSRTIQYPVRVFLLPRFDPASPGVSECLALTATHELGHAMGIFTHTLVATDIMYVDPVVSELSARDVATIERAYHVSPNVSVPVH
;
A
#
# COMPACT_ATOMS: atom_id res chain seq x y z
N MET A 1 55.11 -60.26 -9.84
CA MET A 1 54.87 -58.83 -9.73
C MET A 1 53.44 -58.54 -10.23
N LYS A 2 52.53 -58.23 -9.31
CA LYS A 2 51.13 -57.86 -9.65
C LYS A 2 50.94 -56.40 -9.21
N LEU A 3 50.77 -55.52 -10.19
CA LEU A 3 50.35 -54.12 -9.93
C LEU A 3 48.87 -54.14 -9.67
N GLY A 4 48.46 -53.73 -8.48
CA GLY A 4 47.12 -53.61 -8.09
C GLY A 4 46.55 -52.26 -8.57
N SER A 5 45.36 -52.32 -9.19
CA SER A 5 44.58 -51.20 -9.63
C SER A 5 43.97 -50.48 -8.43
N ALA A 6 44.39 -49.27 -8.20
CA ALA A 6 43.76 -48.35 -7.23
C ALA A 6 43.30 -47.08 -7.95
N LEU A 7 42.07 -47.11 -8.51
CA LEU A 7 41.30 -45.93 -8.90
C LEU A 7 39.83 -46.38 -9.13
N PRO A 8 38.95 -46.16 -8.18
CA PRO A 8 37.78 -45.33 -8.45
C PRO A 8 37.09 -44.72 -7.20
N ILE A 9 37.83 -44.14 -6.24
CA ILE A 9 37.18 -43.57 -5.05
C ILE A 9 37.08 -42.01 -5.15
N LEU A 10 37.80 -41.38 -6.07
CA LEU A 10 37.81 -39.91 -6.18
C LEU A 10 36.58 -39.30 -6.91
N GLY A 11 35.88 -40.12 -7.72
CA GLY A 11 34.74 -39.64 -8.53
C GLY A 11 33.44 -39.50 -7.80
N THR A 12 33.23 -40.25 -6.71
CA THR A 12 31.95 -40.29 -5.98
C THR A 12 31.78 -39.17 -4.95
N LEU A 13 32.87 -38.59 -4.48
CA LEU A 13 32.81 -37.47 -3.51
C LEU A 13 32.49 -36.10 -4.15
N LEU A 14 32.80 -35.95 -5.46
CA LEU A 14 32.53 -34.68 -6.16
C LEU A 14 31.07 -34.54 -6.57
N ALA A 15 30.36 -35.64 -6.80
CA ALA A 15 28.93 -35.62 -7.16
C ALA A 15 28.00 -35.34 -5.98
N ALA A 16 28.42 -35.62 -4.74
CA ALA A 16 27.64 -35.35 -3.54
C ALA A 16 27.66 -33.86 -3.09
N ALA A 17 28.69 -33.12 -3.48
CA ALA A 17 28.83 -31.71 -3.10
C ALA A 17 27.98 -30.75 -3.95
N VAL A 18 27.58 -31.15 -5.16
CA VAL A 18 26.76 -30.31 -6.05
C VAL A 18 25.27 -30.41 -5.72
N GLY A 19 24.84 -31.46 -5.02
CA GLY A 19 23.43 -31.65 -4.63
C GLY A 19 22.98 -30.84 -3.41
N LEU A 20 23.92 -30.26 -2.64
CA LEU A 20 23.61 -29.53 -1.41
C LEU A 20 23.59 -28.00 -1.59
N SER A 21 23.91 -27.47 -2.77
CA SER A 21 23.95 -26.04 -3.02
C SER A 21 22.64 -25.45 -3.57
N CYS A 22 21.61 -26.29 -3.78
CA CYS A 22 20.27 -25.86 -4.17
C CYS A 22 19.24 -26.05 -3.05
N ALA A 23 19.68 -26.32 -1.82
CA ALA A 23 18.79 -26.34 -0.68
C ALA A 23 18.53 -24.91 -0.21
N ASP A 24 17.32 -24.49 -0.44
CA ASP A 24 16.66 -23.35 0.18
C ASP A 24 17.40 -22.00 0.09
N ILE A 25 17.21 -21.32 -1.03
CA ILE A 25 16.81 -19.94 -0.88
C ILE A 25 15.37 -20.05 -0.33
N ALA A 26 15.25 -20.24 0.98
CA ALA A 26 13.99 -20.03 1.66
C ALA A 26 13.55 -18.64 1.21
N ALA A 27 12.46 -18.55 0.49
CA ALA A 27 11.82 -17.27 0.26
C ALA A 27 11.71 -16.63 1.64
N PRO A 28 12.24 -15.41 1.85
CA PRO A 28 12.23 -14.77 3.15
C PRO A 28 10.81 -14.94 3.68
N GLY A 29 10.68 -15.53 4.89
CA GLY A 29 9.40 -15.90 5.44
C GLY A 29 8.54 -14.64 5.49
N ARG A 30 7.60 -14.49 4.55
CA ARG A 30 6.63 -13.40 4.49
C ARG A 30 5.54 -13.68 5.52
N SER A 31 5.95 -14.05 6.74
CA SER A 31 5.04 -14.44 7.83
C SER A 31 4.34 -13.25 8.47
N ASP A 32 4.80 -12.01 8.22
CA ASP A 32 4.34 -10.82 8.90
C ASP A 32 3.48 -9.90 8.03
N VAL A 33 2.81 -10.46 7.02
CA VAL A 33 1.83 -9.75 6.19
C VAL A 33 0.49 -9.72 6.90
N TYR A 34 -0.11 -8.53 7.05
CA TYR A 34 -1.50 -8.41 7.50
C TYR A 34 -2.47 -8.45 6.31
N GLU A 35 -3.77 -8.66 6.57
CA GLU A 35 -4.78 -8.62 5.51
C GLU A 35 -4.86 -7.18 4.95
N TRP A 36 -4.74 -7.05 3.62
CA TRP A 36 -4.80 -5.76 2.94
C TRP A 36 -6.02 -5.63 2.02
N ARG A 37 -6.70 -6.77 1.73
CA ARG A 37 -7.77 -6.84 0.76
C ARG A 37 -9.10 -6.44 1.38
N PHE A 38 -9.98 -5.89 0.57
CA PHE A 38 -11.34 -5.61 1.00
C PHE A 38 -12.17 -6.90 0.97
N ILE A 39 -12.79 -7.25 2.10
CA ILE A 39 -13.67 -8.41 2.21
C ILE A 39 -15.11 -7.90 2.19
N SER A 40 -15.82 -8.15 1.08
CA SER A 40 -17.21 -7.76 0.88
C SER A 40 -18.13 -8.94 1.15
N SER A 41 -19.20 -8.72 1.89
CA SER A 41 -20.27 -9.72 2.04
C SER A 41 -21.17 -9.68 0.80
N THR A 42 -21.32 -10.79 0.11
CA THR A 42 -22.16 -10.94 -1.09
C THR A 42 -23.48 -11.65 -0.81
N GLY A 43 -23.69 -12.09 0.44
CA GLY A 43 -24.90 -12.77 0.90
C GLY A 43 -24.64 -13.53 2.20
N PRO A 44 -25.64 -14.20 2.79
CA PRO A 44 -25.47 -14.97 4.01
C PRO A 44 -24.38 -16.04 3.86
N GLY A 45 -23.27 -15.88 4.58
CA GLY A 45 -22.14 -16.82 4.58
C GLY A 45 -21.26 -16.79 3.32
N THR A 46 -21.47 -15.84 2.40
CA THR A 46 -20.63 -15.67 1.20
C THR A 46 -19.88 -14.36 1.26
N THR A 47 -18.57 -14.43 1.00
CA THR A 47 -17.70 -13.25 0.93
C THR A 47 -16.99 -13.21 -0.42
N ASP A 48 -16.79 -12.01 -0.94
CA ASP A 48 -15.89 -11.73 -2.06
C ASP A 48 -14.68 -10.95 -1.53
N THR A 49 -13.50 -11.32 -1.98
CA THR A 49 -12.27 -10.67 -1.56
C THR A 49 -11.72 -9.87 -2.73
N LEU A 50 -11.63 -8.56 -2.55
CA LEU A 50 -11.22 -7.61 -3.57
C LEU A 50 -9.80 -7.13 -3.28
N SER A 51 -8.97 -7.10 -4.33
CA SER A 51 -7.58 -6.63 -4.29
C SER A 51 -7.33 -5.66 -5.44
N PHE A 52 -6.57 -4.62 -5.16
CA PHE A 52 -6.18 -3.59 -6.11
C PHE A 52 -4.71 -3.24 -5.93
N HIS A 53 -4.08 -2.86 -7.00
CA HIS A 53 -2.88 -2.04 -7.05
C HIS A 53 -2.83 -1.32 -8.41
N TRP A 54 -2.10 -0.23 -8.49
CA TRP A 54 -1.93 0.51 -9.73
C TRP A 54 -1.23 -0.34 -10.79
N PRO A 55 -1.78 -0.45 -12.01
CA PRO A 55 -1.12 -1.19 -13.08
C PRO A 55 0.13 -0.44 -13.57
N ARG A 56 1.15 -1.17 -13.97
CA ARG A 56 2.42 -0.58 -14.48
C ARG A 56 2.23 0.41 -15.63
N SER A 57 1.19 0.24 -16.43
CA SER A 57 0.84 1.15 -17.54
C SER A 57 0.39 2.54 -17.10
N MET A 58 0.04 2.69 -15.81
CA MET A 58 -0.38 3.96 -15.22
C MET A 58 0.70 4.60 -14.34
N LEU A 59 1.89 4.02 -14.29
CA LEU A 59 3.00 4.62 -13.53
C LEU A 59 3.75 5.65 -14.37
N PRO A 60 4.16 6.78 -13.78
CA PRO A 60 3.87 7.19 -12.40
C PRO A 60 2.41 7.58 -12.20
N VAL A 61 1.84 7.22 -11.03
CA VAL A 61 0.50 7.66 -10.62
C VAL A 61 0.51 9.18 -10.46
N LYS A 62 -0.43 9.85 -11.10
CA LYS A 62 -0.54 11.31 -11.09
C LYS A 62 -1.38 11.76 -9.91
N ILE A 63 -0.81 12.52 -9.00
CA ILE A 63 -1.47 12.99 -7.80
C ILE A 63 -1.63 14.51 -7.87
N TRP A 64 -2.86 14.99 -7.87
CA TRP A 64 -3.12 16.40 -7.66
C TRP A 64 -3.39 16.64 -6.19
N VAL A 65 -2.78 17.71 -5.66
CA VAL A 65 -2.89 18.07 -4.25
C VAL A 65 -3.39 19.51 -4.15
N GLN A 66 -4.42 19.73 -3.36
CA GLN A 66 -4.88 21.08 -3.06
C GLN A 66 -3.76 21.87 -2.36
N ASP A 67 -3.40 23.03 -2.90
CA ASP A 67 -2.36 23.90 -2.32
C ASP A 67 -2.89 24.62 -1.08
N THR A 68 -2.86 23.92 0.04
CA THR A 68 -3.28 24.41 1.35
C THR A 68 -2.62 23.56 2.45
N LEU A 69 -2.44 24.14 3.65
CA LEU A 69 -2.02 23.41 4.86
C LEU A 69 -0.75 22.56 4.68
N ASP A 70 0.15 23.01 3.81
CA ASP A 70 1.38 22.29 3.45
C ASP A 70 1.18 20.88 2.87
N PHE A 71 -0.03 20.57 2.35
CA PHE A 71 -0.36 19.28 1.77
C PHE A 71 0.60 18.83 0.66
N PRO A 72 1.06 19.71 -0.26
CA PRO A 72 2.03 19.28 -1.26
C PRO A 72 3.30 18.65 -0.67
N ASN A 73 3.83 19.22 0.43
CA ASN A 73 5.00 18.68 1.12
C ASN A 73 4.67 17.37 1.86
N HIS A 74 3.53 17.31 2.57
CA HIS A 74 3.10 16.10 3.25
C HIS A 74 2.88 14.94 2.27
N VAL A 75 2.24 15.19 1.13
CA VAL A 75 2.01 14.16 0.11
C VAL A 75 3.30 13.76 -0.60
N THR A 76 4.21 14.72 -0.88
CA THR A 76 5.53 14.41 -1.44
C THR A 76 6.30 13.48 -0.51
N HIS A 77 6.32 13.79 0.79
CA HIS A 77 6.94 12.92 1.79
C HIS A 77 6.30 11.52 1.80
N ALA A 78 4.97 11.44 1.81
CA ALA A 78 4.24 10.17 1.76
C ALA A 78 4.59 9.34 0.52
N ILE A 79 4.70 9.97 -0.65
CA ILE A 79 5.16 9.32 -1.89
C ILE A 79 6.56 8.73 -1.70
N ASP A 80 7.50 9.49 -1.16
CA ASP A 80 8.89 9.04 -0.97
C ASP A 80 8.97 7.87 0.01
N VAL A 81 8.20 7.92 1.11
CA VAL A 81 8.10 6.84 2.10
C VAL A 81 7.60 5.55 1.45
N TRP A 82 6.51 5.58 0.68
CA TRP A 82 5.97 4.39 0.03
C TRP A 82 6.84 3.90 -1.13
N LYS A 83 7.46 4.78 -1.90
CA LYS A 83 8.41 4.39 -2.96
C LYS A 83 9.61 3.64 -2.42
N ALA A 84 10.07 3.97 -1.22
CA ALA A 84 11.18 3.29 -0.56
C ALA A 84 10.90 1.82 -0.22
N ALA A 85 9.62 1.40 -0.15
CA ALA A 85 9.25 0.01 0.05
C ALA A 85 9.57 -0.89 -1.16
N PHE A 86 9.79 -0.33 -2.35
CA PHE A 86 9.91 -1.09 -3.59
C PHE A 86 11.32 -1.04 -4.19
N LEU A 87 12.01 -2.16 -4.17
CA LEU A 87 13.35 -2.29 -4.75
C LEU A 87 13.36 -2.15 -6.29
N TYR A 88 12.28 -2.55 -6.95
CA TYR A 88 12.20 -2.63 -8.41
C TYR A 88 11.24 -1.61 -9.02
N ARG A 89 10.88 -0.56 -8.25
CA ARG A 89 9.98 0.50 -8.68
C ARG A 89 8.62 -0.01 -9.17
N GLU A 90 8.04 -0.94 -8.46
CA GLU A 90 6.69 -1.45 -8.71
C GLU A 90 5.62 -0.38 -8.49
N PHE A 91 5.93 0.64 -7.70
CA PHE A 91 5.15 1.85 -7.53
C PHE A 91 6.01 3.09 -7.79
N ASP A 92 5.42 4.06 -8.46
CA ASP A 92 5.94 5.43 -8.62
C ASP A 92 4.78 6.41 -8.70
N ALA A 93 4.96 7.62 -8.18
CA ALA A 93 3.96 8.69 -8.22
C ALA A 93 4.62 10.05 -8.38
N VAL A 94 3.86 10.99 -8.97
CA VAL A 94 4.31 12.37 -9.19
C VAL A 94 3.16 13.35 -8.92
N LEU A 95 3.49 14.53 -8.43
CA LEU A 95 2.50 15.60 -8.34
C LEU A 95 2.24 16.21 -9.72
N VAL A 96 0.97 16.51 -9.99
CA VAL A 96 0.54 17.22 -11.21
C VAL A 96 -0.16 18.53 -10.85
N PRO A 97 -0.01 19.58 -11.68
CA PRO A 97 -0.59 20.89 -11.41
C PRO A 97 -2.10 20.98 -11.70
N ASP A 98 -2.63 20.11 -12.54
CA ASP A 98 -4.03 20.11 -12.97
C ASP A 98 -4.77 18.88 -12.44
N SER A 99 -5.84 19.11 -11.68
CA SER A 99 -6.68 18.05 -11.14
C SER A 99 -7.42 17.23 -12.18
N SER A 100 -7.57 17.76 -13.41
CA SER A 100 -8.19 17.02 -14.52
C SER A 100 -7.30 15.91 -15.08
N GLU A 101 -6.00 15.94 -14.78
CA GLU A 101 -5.02 14.92 -15.18
C GLU A 101 -4.75 13.89 -14.08
N ALA A 102 -5.35 14.06 -12.89
CA ALA A 102 -4.99 13.30 -11.72
C ALA A 102 -5.66 11.93 -11.64
N ASP A 103 -4.88 10.92 -11.27
CA ASP A 103 -5.34 9.60 -10.87
C ASP A 103 -5.82 9.59 -9.40
N VAL A 104 -5.17 10.43 -8.58
CA VAL A 104 -5.49 10.63 -7.16
C VAL A 104 -5.66 12.12 -6.88
N ILE A 105 -6.71 12.50 -6.16
CA ILE A 105 -6.97 13.88 -5.77
C ILE A 105 -6.94 13.98 -4.25
N VAL A 106 -6.02 14.79 -3.71
CA VAL A 106 -5.90 15.07 -2.27
C VAL A 106 -6.48 16.44 -1.95
N ARG A 107 -7.42 16.52 -1.01
CA ARG A 107 -8.19 17.74 -0.67
C ARG A 107 -8.42 17.91 0.82
N ALA A 108 -8.67 19.17 1.22
CA ALA A 108 -9.11 19.56 2.56
C ALA A 108 -10.65 19.51 2.73
N ASP A 109 -11.36 18.78 1.88
CA ASP A 109 -12.83 18.72 1.95
C ASP A 109 -13.29 17.73 3.03
N SER A 110 -14.39 18.12 3.72
CA SER A 110 -15.03 17.22 4.67
C SER A 110 -15.68 16.02 3.96
N PRO A 111 -15.46 14.82 4.46
CA PRO A 111 -16.15 13.62 3.99
C PRO A 111 -17.70 13.73 3.98
N ALA A 112 -18.28 14.62 4.79
CA ALA A 112 -19.74 14.81 4.88
C ALA A 112 -20.40 15.29 3.59
N LYS A 113 -19.64 15.79 2.60
CA LYS A 113 -20.14 16.24 1.29
C LYS A 113 -20.13 15.16 0.21
N LEU A 114 -19.70 13.96 0.55
CA LEU A 114 -19.56 12.85 -0.39
C LEU A 114 -20.78 11.93 -0.39
N PRO A 115 -20.97 11.13 -1.47
CA PRO A 115 -22.03 10.11 -1.49
C PRO A 115 -21.92 9.14 -0.31
N PRO A 116 -23.04 8.52 0.10
CA PRO A 116 -23.09 7.77 1.36
C PRO A 116 -22.08 6.65 1.44
N ALA A 117 -21.61 6.48 2.63
CA ALA A 117 -20.57 5.69 3.26
C ALA A 117 -20.33 4.22 2.84
N ALA A 118 -20.98 3.68 1.81
CA ALA A 118 -20.77 2.29 1.38
C ALA A 118 -19.38 2.05 0.73
N ALA A 119 -18.64 3.12 0.47
CA ALA A 119 -17.39 3.09 -0.29
C ALA A 119 -16.20 3.74 0.43
N ARG A 120 -16.35 4.01 1.73
CA ARG A 120 -15.34 4.74 2.49
C ARG A 120 -14.62 3.80 3.44
N LEU A 121 -13.28 3.79 3.36
CA LEU A 121 -12.46 3.25 4.43
C LEU A 121 -12.57 4.18 5.63
N GLU A 122 -12.61 3.61 6.84
CA GLU A 122 -12.86 4.36 8.06
C GLU A 122 -11.86 5.50 8.24
N LEU A 123 -12.38 6.61 8.73
CA LEU A 123 -11.61 7.80 9.05
C LEU A 123 -10.61 7.50 10.17
N SER A 124 -9.37 7.93 10.01
CA SER A 124 -8.43 8.03 11.13
C SER A 124 -9.04 8.90 12.22
N LEU A 125 -8.96 8.44 13.46
CA LEU A 125 -9.51 9.12 14.62
C LEU A 125 -8.46 9.88 15.43
N ALA A 126 -7.30 10.18 14.84
CA ALA A 126 -6.30 11.02 15.50
C ALA A 126 -6.94 12.30 16.04
N PRO A 127 -6.61 12.75 17.26
CA PRO A 127 -7.29 13.86 17.90
C PRO A 127 -7.13 15.19 17.18
N GLU A 128 -6.00 15.40 16.48
CA GLU A 128 -5.64 16.67 15.86
C GLU A 128 -6.10 16.81 14.41
N CYS A 129 -6.33 15.69 13.73
CA CYS A 129 -6.77 15.69 12.33
C CYS A 129 -7.58 14.42 12.02
N GLU A 130 -8.12 14.33 10.84
CA GLU A 130 -8.72 13.14 10.28
C GLU A 130 -8.37 12.98 8.81
N GLY A 131 -8.38 11.76 8.31
CA GLY A 131 -8.21 11.42 6.92
C GLY A 131 -9.24 10.44 6.43
N GLY A 132 -9.24 10.19 5.14
CA GLY A 132 -10.06 9.17 4.52
C GLY A 132 -9.76 9.01 3.04
N THR A 133 -9.92 7.82 2.53
CA THR A 133 -9.70 7.49 1.13
C THR A 133 -10.91 6.79 0.52
N ASP A 134 -11.44 7.37 -0.57
CA ASP A 134 -12.50 6.77 -1.38
C ASP A 134 -11.88 5.93 -2.49
N ILE A 135 -11.68 4.65 -2.24
CA ILE A 135 -11.09 3.71 -3.20
C ILE A 135 -11.92 2.42 -3.34
N VAL A 136 -12.88 2.19 -2.44
CA VAL A 136 -13.68 0.96 -2.43
C VAL A 136 -14.48 0.83 -3.72
N PRO A 137 -14.48 -0.34 -4.38
CA PRO A 137 -15.26 -0.56 -5.59
C PRO A 137 -16.75 -0.30 -5.39
N LEU A 138 -17.39 0.25 -6.42
CA LEU A 138 -18.85 0.43 -6.42
C LEU A 138 -19.55 -0.92 -6.26
N PRO A 139 -20.71 -0.97 -5.56
CA PRO A 139 -21.47 -2.20 -5.38
C PRO A 139 -21.75 -2.90 -6.72
N GLY A 140 -21.41 -4.19 -6.80
CA GLY A 140 -21.56 -5.00 -8.02
C GLY A 140 -20.56 -4.70 -9.13
N SER A 141 -19.56 -3.85 -8.88
CA SER A 141 -18.48 -3.51 -9.81
C SER A 141 -17.13 -4.08 -9.31
N ARG A 142 -16.25 -4.39 -10.26
CA ARG A 142 -14.82 -4.64 -9.99
C ARG A 142 -13.95 -3.49 -10.48
N THR A 143 -14.51 -2.29 -10.45
CA THR A 143 -13.82 -1.07 -10.87
C THR A 143 -13.89 -0.07 -9.71
N ILE A 144 -12.74 0.51 -9.33
CA ILE A 144 -12.72 1.54 -8.31
C ILE A 144 -13.37 2.83 -8.81
N GLN A 145 -13.81 3.68 -7.89
CA GLN A 145 -14.17 5.04 -8.22
C GLN A 145 -12.89 5.79 -8.64
N TYR A 146 -12.95 6.50 -9.77
CA TYR A 146 -11.81 7.21 -10.34
C TYR A 146 -12.18 8.66 -10.67
N PRO A 147 -11.29 9.63 -10.42
CA PRO A 147 -10.04 9.49 -9.69
C PRO A 147 -10.26 9.07 -8.23
N VAL A 148 -9.27 8.42 -7.62
CA VAL A 148 -9.26 8.13 -6.18
C VAL A 148 -9.22 9.44 -5.41
N ARG A 149 -10.00 9.54 -4.33
CA ARG A 149 -10.07 10.76 -3.53
C ARG A 149 -9.54 10.53 -2.13
N VAL A 150 -8.60 11.36 -1.74
CA VAL A 150 -8.00 11.39 -0.41
C VAL A 150 -8.40 12.69 0.28
N PHE A 151 -8.82 12.60 1.52
CA PHE A 151 -9.23 13.73 2.35
C PHE A 151 -8.28 13.84 3.53
N LEU A 152 -7.82 15.06 3.78
CA LEU A 152 -7.02 15.42 4.95
C LEU A 152 -7.68 16.62 5.61
N LEU A 153 -8.07 16.50 6.87
CA LEU A 153 -8.84 17.52 7.55
C LEU A 153 -8.27 17.81 8.95
N PRO A 154 -7.79 19.03 9.23
CA PRO A 154 -7.43 19.42 10.58
C PRO A 154 -8.70 19.56 11.43
N ARG A 155 -8.67 19.09 12.68
CA ARG A 155 -9.76 19.25 13.66
C ARG A 155 -9.62 20.52 14.49
N PHE A 156 -8.42 21.10 14.51
CA PHE A 156 -8.10 22.31 15.20
C PHE A 156 -7.53 23.34 14.24
N ASP A 157 -7.23 24.55 14.77
CA ASP A 157 -6.52 25.55 14.01
C ASP A 157 -5.21 24.96 13.45
N PRO A 158 -4.94 25.09 12.15
CA PRO A 158 -3.72 24.54 11.53
C PRO A 158 -2.42 25.00 12.18
N ALA A 159 -2.40 26.16 12.83
CA ALA A 159 -1.27 26.66 13.59
C ALA A 159 -1.11 26.00 14.98
N SER A 160 -2.07 25.17 15.40
CA SER A 160 -1.99 24.48 16.68
C SER A 160 -0.87 23.42 16.67
N PRO A 161 -0.18 23.24 17.81
CA PRO A 161 0.84 22.21 17.92
C PRO A 161 0.28 20.81 17.56
N GLY A 162 1.07 20.05 16.81
CA GLY A 162 0.72 18.67 16.41
C GLY A 162 -0.14 18.55 15.16
N VAL A 163 -0.86 19.60 14.72
CA VAL A 163 -1.75 19.51 13.54
C VAL A 163 -0.99 19.18 12.26
N SER A 164 0.12 19.89 11.99
CA SER A 164 0.93 19.63 10.79
C SER A 164 1.54 18.21 10.81
N GLU A 165 2.01 17.76 11.97
CA GLU A 165 2.57 16.42 12.15
C GLU A 165 1.49 15.35 11.96
N CYS A 166 0.31 15.56 12.54
CA CYS A 166 -0.84 14.70 12.33
C CYS A 166 -1.21 14.61 10.83
N LEU A 167 -1.27 15.73 10.12
CA LEU A 167 -1.59 15.74 8.68
C LEU A 167 -0.54 15.01 7.85
N ALA A 168 0.75 15.10 8.21
CA ALA A 168 1.82 14.37 7.54
C ALA A 168 1.68 12.85 7.73
N LEU A 169 1.42 12.39 8.97
CA LEU A 169 1.18 10.99 9.28
C LEU A 169 -0.06 10.47 8.54
N THR A 170 -1.15 11.23 8.60
CA THR A 170 -2.40 10.87 7.94
C THR A 170 -2.23 10.82 6.43
N ALA A 171 -1.48 11.75 5.80
CA ALA A 171 -1.21 11.71 4.37
C ALA A 171 -0.49 10.41 3.97
N THR A 172 0.48 9.96 4.78
CA THR A 172 1.20 8.70 4.53
C THR A 172 0.27 7.49 4.67
N HIS A 173 -0.58 7.47 5.68
CA HIS A 173 -1.59 6.43 5.91
C HIS A 173 -2.59 6.36 4.74
N GLU A 174 -3.22 7.48 4.39
CA GLU A 174 -4.23 7.54 3.33
C GLU A 174 -3.66 7.20 1.95
N LEU A 175 -2.39 7.54 1.70
CA LEU A 175 -1.73 7.11 0.47
C LEU A 175 -1.57 5.59 0.42
N GLY A 176 -1.33 4.91 1.54
CA GLY A 176 -1.34 3.44 1.63
C GLY A 176 -2.67 2.84 1.18
N HIS A 177 -3.80 3.44 1.59
CA HIS A 177 -5.13 3.07 1.09
C HIS A 177 -5.25 3.33 -0.41
N ALA A 178 -4.82 4.50 -0.89
CA ALA A 178 -4.84 4.83 -2.30
C ALA A 178 -3.96 3.89 -3.17
N MET A 179 -2.99 3.21 -2.57
CA MET A 179 -2.15 2.20 -3.23
C MET A 179 -2.78 0.80 -3.25
N GLY A 180 -3.85 0.55 -2.48
CA GLY A 180 -4.58 -0.71 -2.47
C GLY A 180 -4.53 -1.49 -1.15
N ILE A 181 -4.07 -0.90 -0.06
CA ILE A 181 -4.24 -1.47 1.28
C ILE A 181 -5.63 -1.03 1.79
N PHE A 182 -6.61 -1.92 1.68
CA PHE A 182 -8.01 -1.59 2.01
C PHE A 182 -8.35 -1.70 3.50
N THR A 183 -7.46 -2.22 4.32
CA THR A 183 -7.73 -2.51 5.73
C THR A 183 -6.68 -1.88 6.64
N HIS A 184 -7.03 -1.79 7.91
CA HIS A 184 -6.10 -1.38 8.96
C HIS A 184 -5.43 -2.60 9.62
N THR A 185 -4.21 -2.41 10.11
CA THR A 185 -3.56 -3.37 11.01
C THR A 185 -4.00 -3.12 12.46
N LEU A 186 -3.85 -4.12 13.31
CA LEU A 186 -4.08 -4.00 14.75
C LEU A 186 -2.81 -3.64 15.54
N VAL A 187 -1.69 -3.42 14.86
CA VAL A 187 -0.38 -3.17 15.47
C VAL A 187 -0.03 -1.70 15.34
N ALA A 188 0.07 -0.98 16.46
CA ALA A 188 0.27 0.47 16.50
C ALA A 188 1.63 0.95 15.96
N THR A 189 2.59 0.05 15.73
CA THR A 189 3.87 0.38 15.10
C THR A 189 3.84 0.32 13.57
N ASP A 190 2.71 -0.04 12.97
CA ASP A 190 2.51 -0.02 11.53
C ASP A 190 1.86 1.31 11.13
N ILE A 191 2.25 1.87 9.98
CA ILE A 191 1.66 3.12 9.48
C ILE A 191 0.16 2.94 9.13
N MET A 192 -0.23 1.71 8.76
CA MET A 192 -1.63 1.38 8.46
C MET A 192 -2.46 1.01 9.72
N TYR A 193 -1.98 1.35 10.92
CA TYR A 193 -2.82 1.35 12.11
C TYR A 193 -3.88 2.45 12.02
N VAL A 194 -5.07 2.22 12.57
CA VAL A 194 -6.22 3.13 12.43
C VAL A 194 -5.93 4.56 12.89
N ASP A 195 -5.10 4.73 13.93
CA ASP A 195 -4.57 6.01 14.39
C ASP A 195 -3.05 5.99 14.25
N PRO A 196 -2.48 6.33 13.09
CA PRO A 196 -1.05 6.22 12.86
C PRO A 196 -0.25 7.11 13.83
N VAL A 197 0.73 6.52 14.50
CA VAL A 197 1.61 7.18 15.46
C VAL A 197 3.09 7.10 15.05
N VAL A 198 3.36 6.55 13.89
CA VAL A 198 4.70 6.39 13.32
C VAL A 198 4.76 7.05 11.95
N SER A 199 5.90 7.64 11.63
CA SER A 199 6.13 8.34 10.34
C SER A 199 6.76 7.46 9.27
N GLU A 200 7.19 6.25 9.65
CA GLU A 200 7.90 5.34 8.76
C GLU A 200 7.20 4.00 8.64
N LEU A 201 7.41 3.34 7.51
CA LEU A 201 6.85 2.00 7.29
C LEU A 201 7.54 1.00 8.22
N SER A 202 6.75 0.18 8.87
CA SER A 202 7.25 -1.01 9.55
C SER A 202 7.68 -2.07 8.53
N ALA A 203 8.43 -3.06 8.96
CA ALA A 203 8.75 -4.22 8.12
C ALA A 203 7.47 -4.96 7.65
N ARG A 204 6.39 -4.88 8.42
CA ARG A 204 5.09 -5.48 8.09
C ARG A 204 4.36 -4.67 7.01
N ASP A 205 4.41 -3.33 7.08
CA ASP A 205 3.85 -2.47 6.03
C ASP A 205 4.55 -2.75 4.70
N VAL A 206 5.88 -2.77 4.71
CA VAL A 206 6.70 -3.10 3.52
C VAL A 206 6.33 -4.48 2.97
N ALA A 207 6.33 -5.52 3.81
CA ALA A 207 6.01 -6.89 3.36
C ALA A 207 4.57 -6.98 2.81
N THR A 208 3.63 -6.23 3.40
CA THR A 208 2.23 -6.23 2.98
C THR A 208 2.05 -5.56 1.63
N ILE A 209 2.63 -4.36 1.43
CA ILE A 209 2.48 -3.65 0.15
C ILE A 209 3.23 -4.37 -0.98
N GLU A 210 4.43 -4.90 -0.73
CA GLU A 210 5.12 -5.74 -1.70
C GLU A 210 4.26 -6.95 -2.09
N ARG A 211 3.64 -7.62 -1.12
CA ARG A 211 2.75 -8.73 -1.38
C ARG A 211 1.54 -8.31 -2.21
N ALA A 212 0.94 -7.17 -1.91
CA ALA A 212 -0.20 -6.65 -2.66
C ALA A 212 0.14 -6.41 -4.13
N TYR A 213 1.34 -5.89 -4.42
CA TYR A 213 1.80 -5.63 -5.80
C TYR A 213 2.28 -6.88 -6.55
N HIS A 214 2.57 -7.97 -5.86
CA HIS A 214 2.95 -9.25 -6.47
C HIS A 214 1.77 -10.23 -6.64
N VAL A 215 0.58 -9.84 -6.20
CA VAL A 215 -0.66 -10.61 -6.43
C VAL A 215 -1.48 -9.90 -7.50
N SER A 216 -1.92 -10.64 -8.52
CA SER A 216 -2.77 -10.06 -9.57
C SER A 216 -4.04 -9.45 -8.96
N PRO A 217 -4.33 -8.16 -9.21
CA PRO A 217 -5.54 -7.53 -8.71
C PRO A 217 -6.76 -8.10 -9.42
N ASN A 218 -7.89 -8.11 -8.71
CA ASN A 218 -9.19 -8.47 -9.30
C ASN A 218 -10.15 -7.28 -9.39
N VAL A 219 -9.64 -6.10 -9.04
CA VAL A 219 -10.29 -4.80 -9.22
C VAL A 219 -9.40 -3.93 -10.10
N SER A 220 -10.00 -3.15 -10.98
CA SER A 220 -9.31 -2.30 -11.95
C SER A 220 -9.69 -0.83 -11.80
N VAL A 221 -8.92 0.06 -12.42
CA VAL A 221 -9.34 1.42 -12.74
C VAL A 221 -10.23 1.42 -13.98
N PRO A 222 -11.13 2.41 -14.15
CA PRO A 222 -11.88 2.59 -15.40
C PRO A 222 -10.93 2.74 -16.60
N VAL A 223 -11.27 2.12 -17.72
CA VAL A 223 -10.59 2.36 -18.99
C VAL A 223 -11.15 3.65 -19.56
N HIS A 224 -10.29 4.64 -19.77
CA HIS A 224 -10.62 5.92 -20.44
C HIS A 224 -10.26 5.86 -21.92
#